data_48e13b84853bad5bf54e02cab8c7fcb5
#
_entry.id   48e13b84853bad5bf54e02cab8c7fcb5
#
_cell.length_a   1.000
_cell.length_b   1.000
_cell.length_c   1.000
_cell.angle_alpha   90.00
_cell.angle_beta   90.00
_cell.angle_gamma   90.00
#
_symmetry.space_group_name_H-M   'P 1'
#
loop_
_entity.id
_entity.type
_entity.pdbx_description
1 polymer ?
#
loop_
_entity_poly.entity_id
_entity_poly.type
_entity_poly.pdbx_seq_one_letter_code
_entity_poly.pdbx_strand_id
1 'polypeptide(L)'
;IQDKCVLISQHADSMGAPEACMNAGVPNVSYNVDTRTMTKDEKINDSYIIASKVNWGPYFEYMLSCLQKGEEIAYDWTGTIEGGSVELLALNEKAAAPGTQAVLDGVTAQLKAGTLKVFDTSKFTVTKTDSKNTNATVDTAGKLLGYRADVDDMGDYVADTEVIKKLGEVSYFAESEFRSAPYFDIDIDGIEIK
;
A
#
# COMPACT_ATOMS: atom_id res chain seq x y z
N ILE A 1 -7.11 0.33 19.87
CA ILE A 1 -7.18 -0.59 21.03
C ILE A 1 -8.52 -0.49 21.73
N GLN A 2 -9.06 0.71 21.93
CA GLN A 2 -10.42 0.90 22.49
C GLN A 2 -11.51 0.25 21.62
N ASP A 3 -11.31 0.18 20.30
CA ASP A 3 -12.21 -0.45 19.32
C ASP A 3 -11.99 -1.97 19.21
N LYS A 4 -11.30 -2.59 20.16
CA LYS A 4 -11.01 -4.03 20.21
C LYS A 4 -10.25 -4.56 18.97
N CYS A 5 -9.41 -3.74 18.38
CA CYS A 5 -8.54 -4.18 17.29
C CYS A 5 -7.61 -5.31 17.75
N VAL A 6 -7.50 -6.33 16.93
CA VAL A 6 -6.64 -7.51 17.19
C VAL A 6 -5.25 -7.39 16.56
N LEU A 7 -5.06 -6.39 15.71
CA LEU A 7 -3.80 -6.03 15.06
C LEU A 7 -3.81 -4.53 14.79
N ILE A 8 -2.69 -3.87 15.01
CA ILE A 8 -2.49 -2.47 14.63
C ILE A 8 -1.35 -2.40 13.60
N SER A 9 -1.66 -1.87 12.42
CA SER A 9 -0.66 -1.47 11.43
C SER A 9 -0.49 0.04 11.48
N GLN A 10 0.74 0.51 11.39
CA GLN A 10 1.05 1.93 11.41
C GLN A 10 1.90 2.35 10.21
N HIS A 11 1.80 3.62 9.86
CA HIS A 11 2.65 4.27 8.86
C HIS A 11 3.52 5.40 9.47
N ALA A 12 3.36 5.67 10.76
CA ALA A 12 4.10 6.75 11.44
C ALA A 12 5.48 6.26 11.91
N ASP A 13 6.49 7.14 11.75
CA ASP A 13 7.87 6.92 12.23
C ASP A 13 7.96 7.28 13.73
N SER A 14 7.14 6.67 14.57
CA SER A 14 7.09 6.96 16.00
C SER A 14 6.81 5.71 16.82
N MET A 15 7.17 5.78 18.12
CA MET A 15 6.94 4.70 19.07
C MET A 15 5.54 4.70 19.70
N GLY A 16 4.69 5.69 19.43
CA GLY A 16 3.39 5.82 20.10
C GLY A 16 2.48 4.61 19.91
N ALA A 17 2.29 4.15 18.68
CA ALA A 17 1.47 2.95 18.43
C ALA A 17 2.18 1.65 18.87
N PRO A 18 3.49 1.43 18.61
CA PRO A 18 4.21 0.27 19.14
C PRO A 18 4.15 0.15 20.66
N GLU A 19 4.36 1.23 21.41
CA GLU A 19 4.28 1.22 22.88
C GLU A 19 2.85 0.94 23.38
N ALA A 20 1.85 1.55 22.75
CA ALA A 20 0.46 1.27 23.09
C ALA A 20 0.09 -0.20 22.83
N CYS A 21 0.56 -0.78 21.73
CA CYS A 21 0.37 -2.19 21.39
C CYS A 21 1.09 -3.10 22.38
N MET A 22 2.34 -2.81 22.68
CA MET A 22 3.14 -3.54 23.67
C MET A 22 2.44 -3.56 25.04
N ASN A 23 1.96 -2.41 25.51
CA ASN A 23 1.30 -2.30 26.80
C ASN A 23 -0.07 -3.00 26.85
N ALA A 24 -0.75 -3.11 25.71
CA ALA A 24 -2.06 -3.76 25.60
C ALA A 24 -2.00 -5.22 25.17
N GLY A 25 -0.82 -5.75 24.85
CA GLY A 25 -0.66 -7.11 24.32
C GLY A 25 -1.30 -7.29 22.94
N VAL A 26 -1.31 -6.25 22.09
CA VAL A 26 -1.87 -6.28 20.75
C VAL A 26 -0.73 -6.36 19.73
N PRO A 27 -0.80 -7.25 18.74
CA PRO A 27 0.18 -7.30 17.65
C PRO A 27 0.31 -6.00 16.88
N ASN A 28 1.56 -5.66 16.47
CA ASN A 28 1.88 -4.45 15.72
C ASN A 28 2.68 -4.75 14.46
N VAL A 29 2.25 -4.18 13.35
CA VAL A 29 3.03 -4.10 12.11
C VAL A 29 3.52 -2.66 11.98
N SER A 30 4.83 -2.50 11.94
CA SER A 30 5.49 -1.20 11.89
C SER A 30 5.86 -0.79 10.44
N TYR A 31 6.44 0.38 10.30
CA TYR A 31 6.90 0.94 9.03
C TYR A 31 8.33 1.44 9.17
N ASN A 32 9.14 1.23 8.14
CA ASN A 32 10.54 1.63 7.95
C ASN A 32 11.56 1.04 8.91
N VAL A 33 11.21 0.79 10.15
CA VAL A 33 12.16 0.36 11.18
C VAL A 33 11.64 -0.83 11.97
N ASP A 34 12.58 -1.66 12.42
CA ASP A 34 12.31 -2.64 13.46
C ASP A 34 12.22 -1.92 14.80
N THR A 35 11.01 -1.71 15.29
CA THR A 35 10.77 -0.95 16.52
C THR A 35 11.34 -1.60 17.78
N ARG A 36 11.75 -2.87 17.70
CA ARG A 36 12.50 -3.54 18.78
C ARG A 36 13.87 -2.89 19.01
N THR A 37 14.42 -2.23 17.99
CA THR A 37 15.71 -1.51 18.10
C THR A 37 15.57 -0.12 18.72
N MET A 38 14.35 0.40 18.84
CA MET A 38 14.07 1.76 19.32
C MET A 38 13.74 1.84 20.81
N THR A 39 13.62 0.70 21.50
CA THR A 39 13.35 0.63 22.94
C THR A 39 14.23 -0.42 23.61
N LYS A 40 14.44 -0.28 24.91
CA LYS A 40 15.09 -1.27 25.74
C LYS A 40 14.09 -2.19 26.46
N ASP A 41 12.78 -1.91 26.33
CA ASP A 41 11.74 -2.74 26.93
C ASP A 41 11.55 -4.01 26.09
N GLU A 42 11.97 -5.14 26.61
CA GLU A 42 11.89 -6.43 25.92
C GLU A 42 10.46 -6.90 25.62
N LYS A 43 9.45 -6.32 26.28
CA LYS A 43 8.04 -6.61 26.00
C LYS A 43 7.65 -6.30 24.56
N ILE A 44 8.38 -5.40 23.88
CA ILE A 44 8.17 -5.11 22.46
C ILE A 44 8.28 -6.37 21.59
N ASN A 45 9.07 -7.37 22.00
CA ASN A 45 9.21 -8.64 21.31
C ASN A 45 7.92 -9.49 21.30
N ASP A 46 6.96 -9.18 22.15
CA ASP A 46 5.68 -9.89 22.20
C ASP A 46 4.60 -9.25 21.32
N SER A 47 4.83 -8.03 20.84
CA SER A 47 3.86 -7.27 20.01
C SER A 47 4.35 -6.97 18.59
N TYR A 48 5.62 -6.58 18.40
CA TYR A 48 6.17 -6.34 17.08
C TYR A 48 6.17 -7.61 16.24
N ILE A 49 5.57 -7.55 15.04
CA ILE A 49 5.54 -8.68 14.10
C ILE A 49 6.57 -8.48 12.98
N ILE A 50 6.46 -7.39 12.23
CA ILE A 50 7.26 -7.11 11.05
C ILE A 50 7.13 -5.62 10.71
N ALA A 51 8.02 -5.12 9.83
CA ALA A 51 7.84 -3.82 9.17
C ALA A 51 8.10 -3.94 7.68
N SER A 52 7.39 -3.15 6.89
CA SER A 52 7.79 -2.81 5.53
C SER A 52 8.79 -1.66 5.58
N LYS A 53 9.70 -1.62 4.62
CA LYS A 53 10.76 -0.61 4.56
C LYS A 53 10.96 -0.12 3.14
N VAL A 54 11.19 1.20 2.99
CA VAL A 54 11.67 1.78 1.75
C VAL A 54 13.20 1.68 1.71
N ASN A 55 13.71 1.11 0.61
CA ASN A 55 15.13 1.10 0.28
C ASN A 55 15.39 2.15 -0.80
N TRP A 56 16.08 3.21 -0.46
CA TRP A 56 16.39 4.32 -1.35
C TRP A 56 17.54 4.02 -2.32
N GLY A 57 18.29 2.92 -2.13
CA GLY A 57 19.44 2.56 -2.96
C GLY A 57 19.13 2.55 -4.46
N PRO A 58 18.11 1.81 -4.94
CA PRO A 58 17.77 1.77 -6.36
C PRO A 58 17.42 3.14 -6.95
N TYR A 59 16.78 4.03 -6.18
CA TYR A 59 16.50 5.38 -6.65
C TYR A 59 17.77 6.22 -6.79
N PHE A 60 18.68 6.15 -5.83
CA PHE A 60 19.98 6.85 -5.95
C PHE A 60 20.82 6.30 -7.09
N GLU A 61 20.81 5.00 -7.35
CA GLU A 61 21.47 4.41 -8.51
C GLU A 61 20.88 4.92 -9.83
N TYR A 62 19.55 5.01 -9.91
CA TYR A 62 18.85 5.62 -11.04
C TYR A 62 19.27 7.08 -11.26
N MET A 63 19.25 7.91 -10.20
CA MET A 63 19.66 9.31 -10.29
C MET A 63 21.11 9.46 -10.78
N LEU A 64 22.04 8.67 -10.22
CA LEU A 64 23.44 8.67 -10.64
C LEU A 64 23.60 8.24 -12.11
N SER A 65 22.83 7.26 -12.55
CA SER A 65 22.83 6.85 -13.95
C SER A 65 22.36 7.96 -14.89
N CYS A 66 21.29 8.68 -14.55
CA CYS A 66 20.82 9.84 -15.31
C CYS A 66 21.88 10.92 -15.40
N LEU A 67 22.51 11.27 -14.27
CA LEU A 67 23.58 12.27 -14.25
C LEU A 67 24.80 11.88 -15.12
N GLN A 68 25.21 10.61 -15.07
CA GLN A 68 26.32 10.11 -15.88
C GLN A 68 26.04 10.13 -17.39
N LYS A 69 24.77 9.95 -17.78
CA LYS A 69 24.34 9.94 -19.18
C LYS A 69 23.92 11.31 -19.69
N GLY A 70 23.78 12.31 -18.80
CA GLY A 70 23.20 13.62 -19.14
C GLY A 70 21.70 13.56 -19.42
N GLU A 71 21.00 12.58 -18.83
CA GLU A 71 19.56 12.40 -18.91
C GLU A 71 18.86 13.17 -17.79
N GLU A 72 17.62 13.60 -18.01
CA GLU A 72 16.80 14.21 -16.97
C GLU A 72 16.34 13.15 -15.96
N ILE A 73 16.34 13.53 -14.66
CA ILE A 73 15.75 12.70 -13.62
C ILE A 73 14.24 12.88 -13.69
N ALA A 74 13.48 11.77 -13.76
CA ALA A 74 12.02 11.82 -13.80
C ALA A 74 11.42 12.51 -12.56
N TYR A 75 10.41 13.33 -12.78
CA TYR A 75 9.65 13.97 -11.69
C TYR A 75 8.97 12.96 -10.77
N ASP A 76 8.49 11.86 -11.34
CA ASP A 76 7.86 10.76 -10.63
C ASP A 76 8.59 9.46 -10.94
N TRP A 77 8.95 8.73 -9.89
CA TRP A 77 9.64 7.47 -9.98
C TRP A 77 9.06 6.48 -8.98
N THR A 78 8.57 5.37 -9.48
CA THR A 78 7.96 4.33 -8.64
C THR A 78 8.92 3.16 -8.49
N GLY A 79 9.34 2.91 -7.25
CA GLY A 79 10.09 1.71 -6.89
C GLY A 79 9.16 0.58 -6.47
N THR A 80 9.56 -0.65 -6.78
CA THR A 80 8.77 -1.86 -6.50
C THR A 80 9.53 -2.83 -5.62
N ILE A 81 8.83 -3.85 -5.13
CA ILE A 81 9.45 -4.97 -4.41
C ILE A 81 10.36 -5.81 -5.33
N GLU A 82 10.06 -5.90 -6.63
CA GLU A 82 10.91 -6.53 -7.62
C GLU A 82 12.22 -5.77 -7.80
N GLY A 83 12.12 -4.43 -7.94
CA GLY A 83 13.26 -3.54 -8.10
C GLY A 83 14.07 -3.32 -6.82
N GLY A 84 13.65 -3.91 -5.69
CA GLY A 84 14.35 -3.82 -4.41
C GLY A 84 14.16 -2.51 -3.66
N SER A 85 13.24 -1.64 -4.10
CA SER A 85 12.94 -0.37 -3.42
C SER A 85 11.96 -0.53 -2.26
N VAL A 86 11.22 -1.63 -2.23
CA VAL A 86 10.34 -2.03 -1.13
C VAL A 86 10.79 -3.38 -0.63
N GLU A 87 10.98 -3.50 0.67
CA GLU A 87 11.40 -4.73 1.32
C GLU A 87 10.65 -4.97 2.62
N LEU A 88 10.59 -6.23 3.06
CA LEU A 88 10.14 -6.60 4.38
C LEU A 88 11.35 -6.81 5.28
N LEU A 89 11.29 -6.27 6.50
CA LEU A 89 12.27 -6.61 7.54
C LEU A 89 12.06 -8.04 8.03
N ALA A 90 12.99 -8.56 8.82
CA ALA A 90 12.90 -9.91 9.36
C ALA A 90 11.65 -10.09 10.23
N LEU A 91 10.90 -11.15 9.96
CA LEU A 91 9.74 -11.54 10.76
C LEU A 91 10.17 -11.84 12.21
N ASN A 92 9.42 -11.33 13.16
CA ASN A 92 9.54 -11.73 14.55
C ASN A 92 8.69 -12.98 14.80
N GLU A 93 9.29 -14.14 14.68
CA GLU A 93 8.61 -15.43 14.86
C GLU A 93 7.98 -15.60 16.25
N LYS A 94 8.48 -14.89 17.27
CA LYS A 94 7.93 -14.95 18.63
C LYS A 94 6.51 -14.38 18.71
N ALA A 95 6.23 -13.31 17.97
CA ALA A 95 4.93 -12.65 17.98
C ALA A 95 4.04 -13.04 16.80
N ALA A 96 4.60 -13.61 15.75
CA ALA A 96 3.88 -14.01 14.56
C ALA A 96 3.13 -15.33 14.74
N ALA A 97 1.99 -15.46 14.09
CA ALA A 97 1.27 -16.73 14.04
C ALA A 97 2.06 -17.79 13.25
N PRO A 98 1.92 -19.08 13.58
CA PRO A 98 2.53 -20.14 12.79
C PRO A 98 2.14 -20.06 11.31
N GLY A 99 3.10 -20.22 10.40
CA GLY A 99 2.89 -20.17 8.96
C GLY A 99 2.94 -18.77 8.35
N THR A 100 3.07 -17.71 9.14
CA THR A 100 3.14 -16.32 8.64
C THR A 100 4.27 -16.14 7.60
N GLN A 101 5.46 -16.68 7.83
CA GLN A 101 6.58 -16.55 6.88
C GLN A 101 6.22 -17.14 5.51
N ALA A 102 5.62 -18.32 5.46
CA ALA A 102 5.26 -18.96 4.20
C ALA A 102 4.22 -18.13 3.41
N VAL A 103 3.28 -17.50 4.10
CA VAL A 103 2.30 -16.58 3.48
C VAL A 103 3.01 -15.34 2.93
N LEU A 104 3.91 -14.73 3.70
CA LEU A 104 4.68 -13.56 3.26
C LEU A 104 5.54 -13.87 2.03
N ASP A 105 6.21 -15.02 2.01
CA ASP A 105 7.01 -15.47 0.88
C ASP A 105 6.16 -15.65 -0.38
N GLY A 106 4.99 -16.29 -0.24
CA GLY A 106 4.05 -16.49 -1.34
C GLY A 106 3.49 -15.18 -1.90
N VAL A 107 3.09 -14.25 -1.04
CA VAL A 107 2.60 -12.91 -1.45
C VAL A 107 3.73 -12.11 -2.11
N THR A 108 4.93 -12.13 -1.53
CA THR A 108 6.11 -11.46 -2.09
C THR A 108 6.44 -11.97 -3.49
N ALA A 109 6.39 -13.29 -3.69
CA ALA A 109 6.61 -13.89 -5.01
C ALA A 109 5.57 -13.43 -6.04
N GLN A 110 4.29 -13.36 -5.66
CA GLN A 110 3.21 -12.89 -6.53
C GLN A 110 3.34 -11.39 -6.85
N LEU A 111 3.73 -10.55 -5.89
CA LEU A 111 3.98 -9.12 -6.11
C LEU A 111 5.15 -8.92 -7.07
N LYS A 112 6.26 -9.64 -6.87
CA LYS A 112 7.43 -9.61 -7.79
C LYS A 112 7.07 -10.08 -9.21
N ALA A 113 6.25 -11.10 -9.34
CA ALA A 113 5.76 -11.58 -10.61
C ALA A 113 4.68 -10.68 -11.25
N GLY A 114 4.20 -9.66 -10.56
CA GLY A 114 3.12 -8.76 -11.01
C GLY A 114 1.75 -9.43 -11.14
N THR A 115 1.58 -10.65 -10.60
CA THR A 115 0.34 -11.43 -10.68
C THR A 115 -0.66 -11.10 -9.59
N LEU A 116 -0.21 -10.54 -8.47
CA LEU A 116 -1.07 -10.02 -7.41
C LEU A 116 -1.27 -8.53 -7.59
N LYS A 117 -2.53 -8.09 -7.66
CA LYS A 117 -2.92 -6.68 -7.68
C LYS A 117 -3.57 -6.31 -6.35
N VAL A 118 -3.01 -5.30 -5.68
CA VAL A 118 -3.46 -4.90 -4.34
C VAL A 118 -4.88 -4.33 -4.41
N PHE A 119 -5.15 -3.44 -5.35
CA PHE A 119 -6.45 -2.80 -5.56
C PHE A 119 -7.27 -3.52 -6.65
N ASP A 120 -7.48 -4.81 -6.46
CA ASP A 120 -8.35 -5.64 -7.30
C ASP A 120 -9.81 -5.23 -7.10
N THR A 121 -10.43 -4.68 -8.16
CA THR A 121 -11.79 -4.14 -8.10
C THR A 121 -12.88 -5.22 -7.99
N SER A 122 -12.52 -6.50 -8.07
CA SER A 122 -13.46 -7.60 -7.83
C SER A 122 -13.74 -7.82 -6.33
N LYS A 123 -12.96 -7.21 -5.44
CA LYS A 123 -13.05 -7.39 -3.98
C LYS A 123 -14.03 -6.44 -3.30
N PHE A 124 -14.62 -5.52 -4.05
CA PHE A 124 -15.56 -4.54 -3.52
C PHE A 124 -16.60 -4.16 -4.58
N THR A 125 -17.66 -3.49 -4.17
CA THR A 125 -18.67 -2.91 -5.04
C THR A 125 -18.79 -1.41 -4.84
N VAL A 126 -19.36 -0.74 -5.84
CA VAL A 126 -19.64 0.69 -5.85
C VAL A 126 -21.04 0.89 -6.38
N THR A 127 -22.01 1.14 -5.52
CA THR A 127 -23.42 1.32 -5.92
C THR A 127 -23.84 2.79 -5.93
N LYS A 128 -23.13 3.65 -5.22
CA LYS A 128 -23.40 5.10 -5.15
C LYS A 128 -22.63 5.84 -6.23
N THR A 129 -23.30 6.20 -7.33
CA THR A 129 -22.68 6.92 -8.45
C THR A 129 -23.30 8.31 -8.70
N ASP A 130 -24.13 8.81 -7.78
CA ASP A 130 -24.93 10.01 -7.98
C ASP A 130 -24.22 11.33 -7.68
N SER A 131 -23.59 11.46 -6.50
CA SER A 131 -22.96 12.72 -6.07
C SER A 131 -21.47 12.60 -5.81
N LYS A 132 -21.00 11.38 -5.54
CA LYS A 132 -19.58 11.08 -5.36
C LYS A 132 -19.11 10.23 -6.54
N ASN A 133 -18.63 9.32 -6.70
CA ASN A 133 -18.24 8.38 -7.75
C ASN A 133 -18.80 8.69 -9.16
N THR A 134 -18.98 9.96 -9.51
CA THR A 134 -19.54 10.36 -10.82
C THR A 134 -18.63 9.97 -11.98
N ASN A 135 -17.32 9.79 -11.71
CA ASN A 135 -16.33 9.37 -12.70
C ASN A 135 -16.21 7.84 -12.79
N ALA A 136 -16.98 7.09 -11.99
CA ALA A 136 -17.00 5.65 -11.99
C ALA A 136 -17.94 5.09 -13.06
N THR A 137 -17.47 4.06 -13.76
CA THR A 137 -18.32 3.21 -14.60
C THR A 137 -18.53 1.89 -13.87
N VAL A 138 -19.78 1.56 -13.57
CA VAL A 138 -20.16 0.34 -12.85
C VAL A 138 -21.20 -0.45 -13.62
N ASP A 139 -21.24 -1.75 -13.41
CA ASP A 139 -22.31 -2.60 -13.92
C ASP A 139 -23.53 -2.63 -12.97
N THR A 140 -24.57 -3.36 -13.35
CA THR A 140 -25.81 -3.47 -12.58
C THR A 140 -25.65 -4.17 -11.24
N ALA A 141 -24.53 -4.86 -11.00
CA ALA A 141 -24.17 -5.51 -9.75
C ALA A 141 -23.26 -4.64 -8.86
N GLY A 142 -22.92 -3.42 -9.32
CA GLY A 142 -22.00 -2.52 -8.60
C GLY A 142 -20.52 -2.83 -8.84
N LYS A 143 -20.17 -3.71 -9.79
CA LYS A 143 -18.78 -3.98 -10.13
C LYS A 143 -18.17 -2.76 -10.81
N LEU A 144 -17.04 -2.28 -10.30
CA LEU A 144 -16.30 -1.19 -10.91
C LEU A 144 -15.62 -1.67 -12.20
N LEU A 145 -15.99 -1.07 -13.33
CA LEU A 145 -15.46 -1.38 -14.66
C LEU A 145 -14.43 -0.36 -15.13
N GLY A 146 -14.50 0.87 -14.63
CA GLY A 146 -13.60 1.95 -14.96
C GLY A 146 -13.75 3.11 -13.97
N TYR A 147 -12.71 3.91 -13.86
CA TYR A 147 -12.70 5.16 -13.11
C TYR A 147 -11.76 6.16 -13.76
N ARG A 148 -12.26 7.36 -14.03
CA ARG A 148 -11.45 8.41 -14.60
C ARG A 148 -11.01 9.42 -13.56
N ALA A 149 -9.75 9.84 -13.65
CA ALA A 149 -9.16 10.86 -12.79
C ALA A 149 -8.44 11.92 -13.66
N ASP A 150 -8.30 13.10 -13.11
CA ASP A 150 -7.36 14.11 -13.59
C ASP A 150 -5.98 13.75 -12.98
N VAL A 151 -5.06 13.28 -13.80
CA VAL A 151 -3.73 12.82 -13.37
C VAL A 151 -2.60 13.70 -13.91
N ASP A 152 -2.92 14.74 -14.68
CA ASP A 152 -1.93 15.68 -15.15
C ASP A 152 -1.93 16.98 -14.33
N ASP A 153 -0.93 17.81 -14.57
CA ASP A 153 -0.76 19.10 -13.88
C ASP A 153 -1.19 20.30 -14.76
N MET A 154 -2.05 20.07 -15.75
CA MET A 154 -2.48 21.12 -16.67
C MET A 154 -3.41 22.15 -16.02
N GLY A 155 -3.95 21.84 -14.84
CA GLY A 155 -4.77 22.76 -14.04
C GLY A 155 -6.18 22.98 -14.58
N ASP A 156 -6.65 22.13 -15.50
CA ASP A 156 -8.00 22.21 -16.05
C ASP A 156 -9.03 21.40 -15.25
N TYR A 157 -8.58 20.53 -14.34
CA TYR A 157 -9.42 19.69 -13.49
C TYR A 157 -10.35 18.74 -14.25
N VAL A 158 -9.91 18.25 -15.40
CA VAL A 158 -10.67 17.33 -16.25
C VAL A 158 -10.29 15.90 -15.99
N ALA A 159 -11.21 15.10 -15.47
CA ALA A 159 -11.01 13.66 -15.22
C ALA A 159 -11.07 12.87 -16.55
N ASP A 160 -10.00 12.85 -17.29
CA ASP A 160 -9.90 12.27 -18.64
C ASP A 160 -9.09 10.98 -18.71
N THR A 161 -8.32 10.66 -17.67
CA THR A 161 -7.43 9.52 -17.65
C THR A 161 -8.07 8.32 -16.96
N GLU A 162 -8.14 7.18 -17.67
CA GLU A 162 -8.62 5.91 -17.11
C GLU A 162 -7.55 5.28 -16.21
N VAL A 163 -7.84 5.17 -14.92
CA VAL A 163 -6.89 4.66 -13.90
C VAL A 163 -7.13 3.20 -13.52
N ILE A 164 -8.23 2.60 -13.97
CA ILE A 164 -8.48 1.16 -13.82
C ILE A 164 -7.89 0.42 -15.01
N LYS A 165 -6.98 -0.50 -14.73
CA LYS A 165 -6.32 -1.34 -15.73
C LYS A 165 -6.75 -2.79 -15.62
N LYS A 166 -6.38 -3.59 -16.62
CA LYS A 166 -6.69 -5.03 -16.67
C LYS A 166 -5.43 -5.85 -16.80
N LEU A 167 -5.41 -6.97 -16.05
CA LEU A 167 -4.45 -8.04 -16.20
C LEU A 167 -5.24 -9.36 -16.35
N GLY A 168 -5.39 -9.85 -17.58
CA GLY A 168 -6.33 -10.92 -17.88
C GLY A 168 -7.76 -10.54 -17.48
N GLU A 169 -8.38 -11.32 -16.62
CA GLU A 169 -9.74 -11.07 -16.12
C GLU A 169 -9.79 -10.15 -14.89
N VAL A 170 -8.63 -9.79 -14.32
CA VAL A 170 -8.55 -8.94 -13.12
C VAL A 170 -8.53 -7.47 -13.56
N SER A 171 -9.50 -6.69 -13.06
CA SER A 171 -9.47 -5.23 -13.14
C SER A 171 -8.92 -4.68 -11.82
N TYR A 172 -8.05 -3.68 -11.88
CA TYR A 172 -7.40 -3.13 -10.71
C TYR A 172 -7.07 -1.64 -10.89
N PHE A 173 -7.01 -0.90 -9.78
CA PHE A 173 -6.43 0.43 -9.79
C PHE A 173 -4.90 0.30 -9.87
N ALA A 174 -4.29 1.02 -10.83
CA ALA A 174 -2.87 0.92 -11.11
C ALA A 174 -2.05 1.87 -10.22
N GLU A 175 -1.96 1.57 -8.93
CA GLU A 175 -1.30 2.40 -7.91
C GLU A 175 0.20 2.64 -8.16
N SER A 176 0.84 1.76 -8.91
CA SER A 176 2.24 1.91 -9.31
C SER A 176 2.47 2.89 -10.47
N GLU A 177 1.39 3.28 -11.16
CA GLU A 177 1.43 4.26 -12.25
C GLU A 177 0.76 5.57 -11.82
N PHE A 178 -0.27 5.47 -11.00
CA PHE A 178 -1.06 6.60 -10.53
C PHE A 178 -1.05 6.65 -9.01
N ARG A 179 -1.03 7.84 -8.45
CA ARG A 179 -1.15 8.01 -7.00
C ARG A 179 -2.54 7.65 -6.53
N SER A 180 -2.66 6.93 -5.41
CA SER A 180 -3.97 6.53 -4.89
C SER A 180 -4.86 7.72 -4.54
N ALA A 181 -4.31 8.77 -3.94
CA ALA A 181 -5.04 10.00 -3.68
C ALA A 181 -4.30 11.18 -4.36
N PRO A 182 -4.99 12.01 -5.14
CA PRO A 182 -6.44 12.05 -5.36
C PRO A 182 -6.98 11.17 -6.51
N TYR A 183 -6.16 10.39 -7.17
CA TYR A 183 -6.51 9.73 -8.44
C TYR A 183 -7.40 8.51 -8.29
N PHE A 184 -7.63 8.03 -7.06
CA PHE A 184 -8.61 7.00 -6.76
C PHE A 184 -9.40 7.37 -5.51
N ASP A 185 -10.19 8.42 -5.61
CA ASP A 185 -11.12 8.89 -4.58
C ASP A 185 -12.51 8.31 -4.85
N ILE A 186 -12.76 7.10 -4.35
CA ILE A 186 -13.99 6.37 -4.60
C ILE A 186 -14.61 5.85 -3.30
N ASP A 187 -15.91 6.08 -3.13
CA ASP A 187 -16.67 5.52 -2.02
C ASP A 187 -17.01 4.05 -2.30
N ILE A 188 -16.40 3.16 -1.54
CA ILE A 188 -16.62 1.72 -1.63
C ILE A 188 -17.80 1.34 -0.72
N ASP A 189 -18.69 0.45 -1.20
CA ASP A 189 -19.81 -0.02 -0.41
C ASP A 189 -19.36 -0.71 0.88
N GLY A 190 -20.06 -0.42 1.97
CA GLY A 190 -19.79 -0.99 3.29
C GLY A 190 -18.66 -0.29 4.08
N ILE A 191 -18.02 0.74 3.52
CA ILE A 191 -17.10 1.62 4.26
C ILE A 191 -17.87 2.83 4.77
N GLU A 192 -17.86 3.03 6.09
CA GLU A 192 -18.43 4.22 6.75
C GLU A 192 -17.31 5.17 7.16
N ILE A 193 -17.35 6.40 6.64
CA ILE A 193 -16.49 7.48 7.07
C ILE A 193 -17.14 8.12 8.31
N LYS A 194 -16.45 8.01 9.45
CA LYS A 194 -16.89 8.57 10.73
C LYS A 194 -16.24 9.91 11.02
#